data_e1a416433aa0efe300bd31039e389de6
#
_entry.id   e1a416433aa0efe300bd31039e389de6
#
_cell.length_a   1.000
_cell.length_b   1.000
_cell.length_c   1.000
_cell.angle_alpha   90.00
_cell.angle_beta   90.00
_cell.angle_gamma   90.00
#
_symmetry.space_group_name_H-M   'P 1'
#
loop_
_entity.id
_entity.type
_entity.pdbx_description
1 polymer ?
#
loop_
_entity_poly.entity_id
_entity_poly.type
_entity_poly.pdbx_seq_one_letter_code
_entity_poly.pdbx_strand_id
1 'polypeptide(L)'
;MHQFVQIAHQENAGKKVFLFGHSMGSFAVQSYGAKYPGTVAGIVSNGGGIAVNPWGRDTEGPEKVTAHDLTDAEKNAAPTISQLLPMDKLTSFNGILLTQAVRHPKAIHLPSTAAEAFIQFKNPLANGVCTDPAVIEDYKKDPLNNKYMSLGMVKQMGVAQVYNTFNAPSFSEPTLIMHGANDGIVPSYFDVNWYNAIGSKDKKIIDWEGLMHETINEPVKDQVDDTIINWINAHNK
;
A
#
# COMPACT_ATOMS: atom_id res chain seq x y z
N MET A 1 -13.99 -6.29 5.19
CA MET A 1 -12.82 -7.14 5.46
C MET A 1 -13.00 -8.02 6.70
N HIS A 2 -13.33 -7.51 7.90
CA HIS A 2 -13.43 -8.33 9.12
C HIS A 2 -14.35 -9.54 8.98
N GLN A 3 -15.52 -9.39 8.40
CA GLN A 3 -16.44 -10.50 8.13
C GLN A 3 -15.81 -11.58 7.22
N PHE A 4 -15.05 -11.19 6.20
CA PHE A 4 -14.36 -12.15 5.34
C PHE A 4 -13.26 -12.92 6.09
N VAL A 5 -12.53 -12.28 7.00
CA VAL A 5 -11.56 -12.97 7.85
C VAL A 5 -12.27 -13.98 8.77
N GLN A 6 -13.42 -13.62 9.34
CA GLN A 6 -14.22 -14.52 10.14
C GLN A 6 -14.71 -15.73 9.33
N ILE A 7 -15.21 -15.51 8.10
CA ILE A 7 -15.61 -16.59 7.18
C ILE A 7 -14.41 -17.49 6.87
N ALA A 8 -13.25 -16.90 6.54
CA ALA A 8 -12.04 -17.66 6.25
C ALA A 8 -11.65 -18.58 7.43
N HIS A 9 -11.74 -18.11 8.67
CA HIS A 9 -11.50 -18.93 9.85
C HIS A 9 -12.55 -20.03 10.05
N GLN A 10 -13.82 -19.74 9.77
CA GLN A 10 -14.91 -20.72 9.89
C GLN A 10 -14.78 -21.84 8.85
N GLU A 11 -14.49 -21.48 7.61
CA GLU A 11 -14.38 -22.43 6.50
C GLU A 11 -13.07 -23.22 6.52
N ASN A 12 -12.04 -22.72 7.21
CA ASN A 12 -10.70 -23.30 7.28
C ASN A 12 -10.27 -23.48 8.74
N ALA A 13 -11.06 -24.18 9.51
CA ALA A 13 -10.81 -24.38 10.94
C ALA A 13 -9.40 -24.92 11.20
N GLY A 14 -8.66 -24.26 12.09
CA GLY A 14 -7.29 -24.61 12.46
C GLY A 14 -6.22 -24.18 11.44
N LYS A 15 -6.60 -23.51 10.36
CA LYS A 15 -5.63 -22.91 9.41
C LYS A 15 -5.34 -21.46 9.77
N LYS A 16 -4.12 -21.02 9.50
CA LYS A 16 -3.72 -19.63 9.66
C LYS A 16 -4.24 -18.80 8.48
N VAL A 17 -4.72 -17.60 8.75
CA VAL A 17 -5.18 -16.64 7.74
C VAL A 17 -4.15 -15.54 7.61
N PHE A 18 -3.76 -15.23 6.39
CA PHE A 18 -2.89 -14.11 6.03
C PHE A 18 -3.68 -13.13 5.18
N LEU A 19 -3.34 -11.85 5.27
CA LEU A 19 -3.89 -10.82 4.40
C LEU A 19 -2.81 -10.29 3.46
N PHE A 20 -3.15 -10.16 2.19
CA PHE A 20 -2.36 -9.44 1.21
C PHE A 20 -3.12 -8.19 0.77
N GLY A 21 -2.44 -7.05 0.74
CA GLY A 21 -2.99 -5.79 0.26
C GLY A 21 -2.01 -5.08 -0.67
N HIS A 22 -2.50 -4.66 -1.84
CA HIS A 22 -1.74 -3.84 -2.78
C HIS A 22 -2.38 -2.47 -2.93
N SER A 23 -1.58 -1.41 -2.99
CA SER A 23 -2.04 -0.03 -3.21
C SER A 23 -3.10 0.39 -2.16
N MET A 24 -4.30 0.76 -2.59
CA MET A 24 -5.44 1.02 -1.70
C MET A 24 -5.74 -0.17 -0.78
N GLY A 25 -5.55 -1.41 -1.24
CA GLY A 25 -5.66 -2.61 -0.44
C GLY A 25 -4.60 -2.69 0.66
N SER A 26 -3.41 -2.15 0.44
CA SER A 26 -2.36 -2.00 1.45
C SER A 26 -2.83 -1.13 2.62
N PHE A 27 -3.39 0.05 2.34
CA PHE A 27 -3.98 0.89 3.40
C PHE A 27 -5.10 0.17 4.16
N ALA A 28 -5.88 -0.65 3.47
CA ALA A 28 -6.97 -1.40 4.08
C ALA A 28 -6.47 -2.51 5.02
N VAL A 29 -5.43 -3.29 4.65
CA VAL A 29 -4.86 -4.32 5.53
C VAL A 29 -4.07 -3.72 6.69
N GLN A 30 -3.41 -2.58 6.48
CA GLN A 30 -2.76 -1.80 7.54
C GLN A 30 -3.79 -1.33 8.58
N SER A 31 -4.90 -0.72 8.11
CA SER A 31 -6.01 -0.31 8.99
C SER A 31 -6.65 -1.52 9.70
N TYR A 32 -6.73 -2.65 9.01
CA TYR A 32 -7.29 -3.88 9.58
C TYR A 32 -6.46 -4.39 10.74
N GLY A 33 -5.14 -4.57 10.56
CA GLY A 33 -4.25 -5.07 11.61
C GLY A 33 -4.23 -4.15 12.83
N ALA A 34 -4.24 -2.83 12.62
CA ALA A 34 -4.33 -1.88 13.73
C ALA A 34 -5.67 -1.96 14.49
N LYS A 35 -6.77 -2.27 13.80
CA LYS A 35 -8.11 -2.31 14.39
C LYS A 35 -8.48 -3.65 15.02
N TYR A 36 -7.96 -4.74 14.50
CA TYR A 36 -8.30 -6.10 14.87
C TYR A 36 -7.04 -6.95 15.13
N PRO A 37 -6.20 -6.55 16.10
CA PRO A 37 -4.94 -7.23 16.38
C PRO A 37 -5.17 -8.70 16.79
N GLY A 38 -4.25 -9.59 16.38
CA GLY A 38 -4.28 -11.01 16.71
C GLY A 38 -5.32 -11.84 15.95
N THR A 39 -5.98 -11.26 14.92
CA THR A 39 -7.00 -11.99 14.15
C THR A 39 -6.47 -12.63 12.88
N VAL A 40 -5.23 -12.35 12.49
CA VAL A 40 -4.55 -12.95 11.34
C VAL A 40 -3.14 -13.35 11.71
N ALA A 41 -2.57 -14.31 11.00
CA ALA A 41 -1.22 -14.80 11.26
C ALA A 41 -0.13 -13.88 10.71
N GLY A 42 -0.49 -13.02 9.77
CA GLY A 42 0.41 -12.03 9.22
C GLY A 42 -0.22 -11.23 8.09
N ILE A 43 0.44 -10.13 7.74
CA ILE A 43 0.00 -9.19 6.71
C ILE A 43 1.14 -8.95 5.73
N VAL A 44 0.81 -9.03 4.44
CA VAL A 44 1.68 -8.57 3.35
C VAL A 44 1.11 -7.25 2.82
N SER A 45 1.89 -6.19 2.93
CA SER A 45 1.54 -4.83 2.49
C SER A 45 2.45 -4.45 1.33
N ASN A 46 1.87 -4.16 0.17
CA ASN A 46 2.60 -3.84 -1.06
C ASN A 46 2.17 -2.48 -1.64
N GLY A 47 3.10 -1.54 -1.72
CA GLY A 47 2.85 -0.21 -2.30
C GLY A 47 1.88 0.65 -1.50
N GLY A 48 2.04 0.71 -0.17
CA GLY A 48 1.19 1.45 0.75
C GLY A 48 1.94 2.42 1.67
N GLY A 49 1.74 2.26 2.98
CA GLY A 49 2.43 3.01 4.01
C GLY A 49 1.74 4.29 4.47
N ILE A 50 2.48 5.19 5.09
CA ILE A 50 2.02 6.47 5.61
C ILE A 50 2.89 7.63 5.13
N ALA A 51 2.25 8.73 4.75
CA ALA A 51 2.96 9.90 4.20
C ALA A 51 3.87 10.60 5.22
N VAL A 52 3.53 10.52 6.50
CA VAL A 52 4.23 11.20 7.59
C VAL A 52 4.43 10.24 8.76
N ASN A 53 5.63 10.21 9.32
CA ASN A 53 5.91 9.48 10.56
C ASN A 53 6.10 10.49 11.72
N PRO A 54 5.05 10.77 12.51
CA PRO A 54 5.13 11.69 13.63
C PRO A 54 5.83 11.07 14.87
N TRP A 55 6.15 9.78 14.82
CA TRP A 55 6.68 9.03 15.96
C TRP A 55 8.22 9.07 16.04
N GLY A 56 8.87 9.71 15.06
CA GLY A 56 10.29 10.11 15.10
C GLY A 56 11.30 8.98 15.30
N ARG A 57 10.99 7.77 14.86
CA ARG A 57 11.92 6.66 14.91
C ARG A 57 12.60 6.54 13.55
N ASP A 58 13.76 7.17 13.42
CA ASP A 58 14.69 6.88 12.34
C ASP A 58 15.32 5.52 12.65
N THR A 59 14.93 4.52 11.90
CA THR A 59 15.49 3.18 11.98
C THR A 59 15.91 2.74 10.58
N GLU A 60 16.50 1.58 10.51
CA GLU A 60 17.10 0.98 9.32
C GLU A 60 16.25 1.16 8.07
N GLY A 61 16.91 1.55 6.99
CA GLY A 61 16.31 1.64 5.67
C GLY A 61 15.86 0.27 5.15
N PRO A 62 15.06 0.23 4.07
CA PRO A 62 14.60 -1.02 3.49
C PRO A 62 15.76 -1.88 2.98
N GLU A 63 15.61 -3.19 3.05
CA GLU A 63 16.42 -4.12 2.30
C GLU A 63 16.17 -3.87 0.80
N LYS A 64 17.21 -3.46 0.09
CA LYS A 64 17.12 -3.29 -1.36
C LYS A 64 17.36 -4.63 -2.03
N VAL A 65 16.37 -5.08 -2.77
CA VAL A 65 16.48 -6.28 -3.60
C VAL A 65 16.58 -5.83 -5.05
N THR A 66 17.74 -6.09 -5.64
CA THR A 66 17.89 -5.93 -7.10
C THR A 66 17.21 -7.10 -7.77
N ALA A 67 16.19 -6.81 -8.57
CA ALA A 67 15.62 -7.83 -9.43
C ALA A 67 16.67 -8.25 -10.45
N HIS A 68 17.04 -9.51 -10.43
CA HIS A 68 17.90 -10.11 -11.46
C HIS A 68 17.08 -10.12 -12.77
N ASP A 69 17.72 -9.84 -13.89
CA ASP A 69 17.16 -9.90 -15.24
C ASP A 69 16.37 -8.68 -15.75
N LEU A 70 16.32 -7.55 -15.05
CA LEU A 70 15.85 -6.30 -15.64
C LEU A 70 16.80 -5.82 -16.72
N THR A 71 16.26 -5.56 -17.91
CA THR A 71 17.02 -4.92 -19.00
C THR A 71 17.33 -3.46 -18.66
N ASP A 72 18.36 -2.89 -19.28
CA ASP A 72 18.69 -1.46 -19.07
C ASP A 72 17.55 -0.53 -19.52
N ALA A 73 16.71 -0.95 -20.45
CA ALA A 73 15.51 -0.24 -20.87
C ALA A 73 14.45 -0.21 -19.74
N GLU A 74 14.27 -1.31 -19.00
CA GLU A 74 13.34 -1.39 -17.87
C GLU A 74 13.83 -0.58 -16.66
N LYS A 75 15.15 -0.58 -16.41
CA LYS A 75 15.76 0.25 -15.36
C LYS A 75 15.61 1.75 -15.61
N ASN A 76 15.51 2.18 -16.87
CA ASN A 76 15.45 3.57 -17.30
C ASN A 76 14.04 4.04 -17.71
N ALA A 77 13.05 3.14 -17.75
CA ALA A 77 11.72 3.42 -18.31
C ALA A 77 10.75 4.15 -17.37
N ALA A 78 11.14 4.48 -16.14
CA ALA A 78 10.26 5.13 -15.19
C ALA A 78 10.12 6.64 -15.44
N PRO A 79 9.03 7.09 -16.11
CA PRO A 79 8.63 8.48 -15.95
C PRO A 79 8.10 8.64 -14.53
N THR A 80 8.82 9.36 -13.71
CA THR A 80 8.40 9.73 -12.37
C THR A 80 7.04 10.44 -12.45
N ILE A 81 5.99 9.83 -11.86
CA ILE A 81 4.66 10.45 -11.69
C ILE A 81 4.74 11.72 -10.81
N SER A 82 5.82 11.95 -10.09
CA SER A 82 6.13 13.27 -9.55
C SER A 82 6.04 14.39 -10.60
N GLN A 83 6.14 14.04 -11.89
CA GLN A 83 5.91 14.94 -13.03
C GLN A 83 4.44 15.01 -13.47
N LEU A 84 3.59 14.06 -13.09
CA LEU A 84 2.19 13.98 -13.53
C LEU A 84 1.17 14.38 -12.47
N LEU A 85 1.50 14.20 -11.20
CA LEU A 85 0.71 14.70 -10.08
C LEU A 85 1.62 15.57 -9.23
N PRO A 86 1.26 16.84 -8.97
CA PRO A 86 2.00 17.65 -8.02
C PRO A 86 1.88 17.01 -6.63
N MET A 87 2.85 16.15 -6.30
CA MET A 87 2.94 15.42 -5.01
C MET A 87 2.99 16.39 -3.81
N ASP A 88 3.49 17.61 -4.05
CA ASP A 88 3.42 18.73 -3.13
C ASP A 88 1.97 19.08 -2.76
N LYS A 89 1.02 18.97 -3.70
CA LYS A 89 -0.41 19.20 -3.42
C LYS A 89 -1.06 18.01 -2.72
N LEU A 90 -0.65 16.78 -3.02
CA LEU A 90 -1.15 15.59 -2.33
C LEU A 90 -0.61 15.51 -0.90
N THR A 91 0.67 15.85 -0.71
CA THR A 91 1.28 15.99 0.63
C THR A 91 0.67 17.15 1.40
N SER A 92 0.34 18.26 0.75
CA SER A 92 -0.37 19.38 1.38
C SER A 92 -1.79 19.01 1.76
N PHE A 93 -2.50 18.24 0.93
CA PHE A 93 -3.84 17.75 1.24
C PHE A 93 -3.81 16.76 2.42
N ASN A 94 -2.86 15.84 2.44
CA ASN A 94 -2.63 14.92 3.57
C ASN A 94 -2.19 15.70 4.82
N GLY A 95 -1.38 16.73 4.69
CA GLY A 95 -1.00 17.62 5.80
C GLY A 95 -2.18 18.38 6.38
N ILE A 96 -3.12 18.85 5.55
CA ILE A 96 -4.36 19.49 6.00
C ILE A 96 -5.25 18.48 6.71
N LEU A 97 -5.43 17.27 6.17
CA LEU A 97 -6.19 16.21 6.81
C LEU A 97 -5.56 15.77 8.13
N LEU A 98 -4.24 15.65 8.18
CA LEU A 98 -3.50 15.32 9.41
C LEU A 98 -3.70 16.41 10.47
N THR A 99 -3.60 17.68 10.10
CA THR A 99 -3.83 18.82 11.01
C THR A 99 -5.26 18.84 11.55
N GLN A 100 -6.24 18.51 10.71
CA GLN A 100 -7.65 18.43 11.13
C GLN A 100 -7.89 17.22 12.05
N ALA A 101 -7.26 16.08 11.79
CA ALA A 101 -7.38 14.89 12.62
C ALA A 101 -6.75 15.07 14.01
N VAL A 102 -5.61 15.76 14.09
CA VAL A 102 -4.99 16.13 15.38
C VAL A 102 -5.89 17.04 16.20
N ARG A 103 -6.54 17.99 15.54
CA ARG A 103 -7.49 18.93 16.21
C ARG A 103 -8.82 18.26 16.56
N HIS A 104 -9.23 17.25 15.80
CA HIS A 104 -10.54 16.60 15.93
C HIS A 104 -10.41 15.08 15.78
N PRO A 105 -9.77 14.35 16.72
CA PRO A 105 -9.52 12.91 16.62
C PRO A 105 -10.78 12.06 16.45
N LYS A 106 -11.96 12.58 16.82
CA LYS A 106 -13.26 11.92 16.58
C LYS A 106 -13.77 12.09 15.14
N ALA A 107 -13.18 12.99 14.34
CA ALA A 107 -13.57 13.26 12.95
C ALA A 107 -12.91 12.31 11.94
N ILE A 108 -12.15 11.32 12.39
CA ILE A 108 -11.53 10.28 11.53
C ILE A 108 -12.60 9.44 10.79
N HIS A 109 -13.87 9.60 11.15
CA HIS A 109 -15.01 8.95 10.51
C HIS A 109 -15.83 9.98 9.72
N LEU A 110 -15.27 10.48 8.62
CA LEU A 110 -16.05 11.30 7.68
C LEU A 110 -16.72 10.38 6.65
N PRO A 111 -18.04 10.14 6.74
CA PRO A 111 -18.73 9.36 5.72
C PRO A 111 -18.64 10.11 4.39
N SER A 112 -18.45 9.37 3.31
CA SER A 112 -18.59 9.93 1.97
C SER A 112 -20.03 10.30 1.75
N THR A 113 -20.27 11.51 1.23
CA THR A 113 -21.61 11.92 0.82
C THR A 113 -21.92 11.35 -0.57
N ALA A 114 -23.20 11.19 -0.88
CA ALA A 114 -23.63 10.76 -2.22
C ALA A 114 -23.07 11.71 -3.31
N ALA A 115 -23.01 13.01 -3.05
CA ALA A 115 -22.45 13.99 -3.97
C ALA A 115 -20.98 13.71 -4.32
N GLU A 116 -20.16 13.27 -3.36
CA GLU A 116 -18.75 12.98 -3.58
C GLU A 116 -18.52 11.75 -4.47
N ALA A 117 -19.49 10.82 -4.54
CA ALA A 117 -19.45 9.68 -5.43
C ALA A 117 -19.65 10.08 -6.91
N PHE A 118 -20.37 11.15 -7.17
CA PHE A 118 -20.66 11.66 -8.53
C PHE A 118 -19.56 12.61 -9.06
N ILE A 119 -18.75 13.19 -8.20
CA ILE A 119 -17.59 13.98 -8.62
C ILE A 119 -16.49 13.01 -9.02
N GLN A 120 -16.27 12.87 -10.31
CA GLN A 120 -15.30 11.94 -10.87
C GLN A 120 -14.26 12.66 -11.72
N PHE A 121 -13.06 12.12 -11.73
CA PHE A 121 -11.95 12.56 -12.58
C PHE A 121 -11.29 11.35 -13.22
N LYS A 122 -10.66 11.57 -14.38
CA LYS A 122 -10.02 10.49 -15.12
C LYS A 122 -8.89 9.85 -14.29
N ASN A 123 -8.86 8.52 -14.26
CA ASN A 123 -7.80 7.77 -13.61
C ASN A 123 -6.45 7.98 -14.36
N PRO A 124 -5.43 8.60 -13.73
CA PRO A 124 -4.17 8.89 -14.39
C PRO A 124 -3.10 7.80 -14.23
N LEU A 125 -3.41 6.70 -13.53
CA LEU A 125 -2.40 5.79 -12.97
C LEU A 125 -1.73 4.88 -14.01
N ALA A 126 -2.36 4.67 -15.16
CA ALA A 126 -1.95 3.65 -16.15
C ALA A 126 -0.46 3.63 -16.49
N ASN A 127 0.18 4.78 -16.64
CA ASN A 127 1.59 4.85 -17.04
C ASN A 127 2.59 4.65 -15.88
N GLY A 128 2.09 4.51 -14.65
CA GLY A 128 2.90 4.35 -13.44
C GLY A 128 2.74 2.99 -12.77
N VAL A 129 1.93 2.09 -13.34
CA VAL A 129 1.60 0.83 -12.66
C VAL A 129 2.73 -0.20 -12.76
N CYS A 130 3.40 -0.30 -13.91
CA CYS A 130 4.38 -1.36 -14.19
C CYS A 130 5.44 -0.89 -15.17
N THR A 131 6.60 -1.54 -15.22
CA THR A 131 7.64 -1.29 -16.22
C THR A 131 7.32 -1.98 -17.55
N ASP A 132 6.51 -3.06 -17.56
CA ASP A 132 6.13 -3.79 -18.76
C ASP A 132 5.07 -3.02 -19.56
N PRO A 133 5.38 -2.62 -20.83
CA PRO A 133 4.41 -1.93 -21.68
C PRO A 133 3.15 -2.75 -21.97
N ALA A 134 3.24 -4.09 -21.98
CA ALA A 134 2.09 -4.96 -22.21
C ALA A 134 1.09 -4.89 -21.07
N VAL A 135 1.57 -4.85 -19.82
CA VAL A 135 0.75 -4.66 -18.62
C VAL A 135 0.09 -3.28 -18.64
N ILE A 136 0.83 -2.23 -19.03
CA ILE A 136 0.29 -0.87 -19.15
C ILE A 136 -0.84 -0.81 -20.18
N GLU A 137 -0.65 -1.45 -21.33
CA GLU A 137 -1.67 -1.48 -22.40
C GLU A 137 -2.89 -2.30 -21.99
N ASP A 138 -2.70 -3.41 -21.31
CA ASP A 138 -3.80 -4.20 -20.75
C ASP A 138 -4.58 -3.38 -19.71
N TYR A 139 -3.90 -2.73 -18.77
CA TYR A 139 -4.52 -1.82 -17.80
C TYR A 139 -5.39 -0.75 -18.46
N LYS A 140 -4.94 -0.19 -19.59
CA LYS A 140 -5.70 0.83 -20.34
C LYS A 140 -6.91 0.25 -21.05
N LYS A 141 -6.84 -1.00 -21.54
CA LYS A 141 -7.87 -1.62 -22.38
C LYS A 141 -8.88 -2.44 -21.59
N ASP A 142 -8.48 -3.02 -20.45
CA ASP A 142 -9.35 -3.86 -19.66
C ASP A 142 -10.63 -3.10 -19.24
N PRO A 143 -11.82 -3.58 -19.64
CA PRO A 143 -13.08 -2.95 -19.28
C PRO A 143 -13.41 -3.05 -17.79
N LEU A 144 -12.78 -3.96 -17.05
CA LEU A 144 -12.96 -4.10 -15.62
C LEU A 144 -12.15 -3.07 -14.83
N ASN A 145 -11.12 -2.48 -15.42
CA ASN A 145 -10.37 -1.41 -14.81
C ASN A 145 -11.15 -0.10 -14.83
N ASN A 146 -11.30 0.51 -13.66
CA ASN A 146 -12.05 1.74 -13.50
C ASN A 146 -11.31 2.92 -14.16
N LYS A 147 -11.92 3.53 -15.17
CA LYS A 147 -11.35 4.66 -15.92
C LYS A 147 -11.48 5.99 -15.20
N TYR A 148 -12.24 6.03 -14.12
CA TYR A 148 -12.49 7.23 -13.32
C TYR A 148 -12.31 6.92 -11.82
N MET A 149 -11.88 7.93 -11.09
CA MET A 149 -11.77 7.93 -9.64
C MET A 149 -12.78 8.91 -9.07
N SER A 150 -13.50 8.55 -8.02
CA SER A 150 -14.40 9.48 -7.36
C SER A 150 -13.67 10.29 -6.27
N LEU A 151 -14.15 11.51 -6.03
CA LEU A 151 -13.66 12.34 -4.92
C LEU A 151 -13.85 11.61 -3.58
N GLY A 152 -14.95 10.87 -3.42
CA GLY A 152 -15.21 10.09 -2.22
C GLY A 152 -14.16 9.00 -1.98
N MET A 153 -13.69 8.31 -3.03
CA MET A 153 -12.61 7.33 -2.91
C MET A 153 -11.31 7.99 -2.44
N VAL A 154 -10.89 9.06 -3.09
CA VAL A 154 -9.66 9.80 -2.72
C VAL A 154 -9.73 10.33 -1.29
N LYS A 155 -10.88 10.84 -0.88
CA LYS A 155 -11.14 11.26 0.50
C LYS A 155 -10.96 10.09 1.49
N GLN A 156 -11.53 8.91 1.20
CA GLN A 156 -11.40 7.75 2.07
C GLN A 156 -9.97 7.21 2.13
N MET A 157 -9.22 7.29 1.06
CA MET A 157 -7.78 6.98 1.08
C MET A 157 -7.03 7.93 2.02
N GLY A 158 -7.33 9.23 1.99
CA GLY A 158 -6.77 10.21 2.93
C GLY A 158 -7.16 9.91 4.38
N VAL A 159 -8.41 9.54 4.64
CA VAL A 159 -8.88 9.11 5.97
C VAL A 159 -8.14 7.86 6.45
N ALA A 160 -7.93 6.87 5.58
CA ALA A 160 -7.16 5.67 5.91
C ALA A 160 -5.70 6.02 6.23
N GLN A 161 -5.07 6.91 5.47
CA GLN A 161 -3.71 7.40 5.74
C GLN A 161 -3.60 8.01 7.15
N VAL A 162 -4.53 8.88 7.50
CA VAL A 162 -4.57 9.51 8.83
C VAL A 162 -4.78 8.45 9.92
N TYR A 163 -5.74 7.55 9.72
CA TYR A 163 -6.00 6.46 10.67
C TYR A 163 -4.75 5.59 10.88
N ASN A 164 -4.12 5.14 9.79
CA ASN A 164 -2.93 4.32 9.85
C ASN A 164 -1.77 5.03 10.54
N THR A 165 -1.57 6.33 10.26
CA THR A 165 -0.54 7.14 10.92
C THR A 165 -0.70 7.12 12.44
N PHE A 166 -1.91 7.42 12.95
CA PHE A 166 -2.12 7.51 14.40
C PHE A 166 -2.17 6.15 15.09
N ASN A 167 -2.55 5.10 14.38
CA ASN A 167 -2.66 3.76 14.96
C ASN A 167 -1.45 2.87 14.65
N ALA A 168 -0.44 3.36 13.93
CA ALA A 168 0.78 2.60 13.63
C ALA A 168 1.43 1.99 14.88
N PRO A 169 1.62 2.70 16.02
CA PRO A 169 2.24 2.10 17.19
C PRO A 169 1.48 0.92 17.79
N SER A 170 0.17 0.83 17.56
CA SER A 170 -0.66 -0.28 18.05
C SER A 170 -0.74 -1.47 17.08
N PHE A 171 -0.23 -1.31 15.87
CA PHE A 171 -0.16 -2.39 14.89
C PHE A 171 0.93 -3.38 15.27
N SER A 172 0.56 -4.64 15.56
CA SER A 172 1.46 -5.65 16.12
C SER A 172 1.59 -6.94 15.29
N GLU A 173 0.88 -7.03 14.17
CA GLU A 173 0.87 -8.23 13.32
C GLU A 173 2.26 -8.50 12.69
N PRO A 174 2.68 -9.77 12.54
CA PRO A 174 3.79 -10.11 11.67
C PRO A 174 3.57 -9.52 10.27
N THR A 175 4.57 -8.83 9.73
CA THR A 175 4.34 -8.03 8.52
C THR A 175 5.51 -8.07 7.56
N LEU A 176 5.21 -8.44 6.31
CA LEU A 176 6.07 -8.21 5.15
C LEU A 176 5.59 -6.95 4.42
N ILE A 177 6.46 -5.97 4.31
CA ILE A 177 6.22 -4.73 3.57
C ILE A 177 7.05 -4.78 2.30
N MET A 178 6.43 -4.50 1.16
CA MET A 178 7.11 -4.50 -0.14
C MET A 178 6.75 -3.26 -0.93
N HIS A 179 7.73 -2.72 -1.65
CA HIS A 179 7.55 -1.54 -2.49
C HIS A 179 8.42 -1.63 -3.74
N GLY A 180 8.00 -1.02 -4.83
CA GLY A 180 8.85 -0.78 -5.98
C GLY A 180 9.62 0.53 -5.78
N ALA A 181 10.95 0.50 -5.86
CA ALA A 181 11.77 1.69 -5.63
C ALA A 181 11.50 2.83 -6.62
N ASN A 182 10.98 2.50 -7.80
CA ASN A 182 10.59 3.44 -8.85
C ASN A 182 9.08 3.72 -8.88
N ASP A 183 8.36 3.37 -7.80
CA ASP A 183 6.92 3.65 -7.70
C ASP A 183 6.67 5.17 -7.70
N GLY A 184 6.03 5.63 -8.78
CA GLY A 184 5.66 7.03 -8.94
C GLY A 184 4.21 7.32 -8.52
N ILE A 185 3.42 6.31 -8.12
CA ILE A 185 2.04 6.45 -7.66
C ILE A 185 2.00 6.67 -6.15
N VAL A 186 2.66 5.78 -5.41
CA VAL A 186 2.86 5.90 -3.97
C VAL A 186 4.37 5.92 -3.72
N PRO A 187 4.94 7.00 -3.20
CA PRO A 187 6.38 7.06 -2.95
C PRO A 187 6.85 6.00 -1.94
N SER A 188 7.96 5.31 -2.23
CA SER A 188 8.46 4.20 -1.39
C SER A 188 8.74 4.61 0.06
N TYR A 189 9.07 5.88 0.30
CA TYR A 189 9.27 6.38 1.67
C TYR A 189 7.99 6.29 2.54
N PHE A 190 6.79 6.11 1.95
CA PHE A 190 5.57 5.89 2.74
C PHE A 190 5.65 4.57 3.50
N ASP A 191 6.13 3.51 2.84
CA ASP A 191 6.30 2.21 3.49
C ASP A 191 7.49 2.21 4.46
N VAL A 192 8.55 2.99 4.21
CA VAL A 192 9.63 3.21 5.19
C VAL A 192 9.08 3.91 6.44
N ASN A 193 8.27 4.94 6.27
CA ASN A 193 7.59 5.60 7.39
C ASN A 193 6.70 4.64 8.18
N TRP A 194 5.94 3.80 7.47
CA TRP A 194 5.07 2.80 8.08
C TRP A 194 5.88 1.76 8.86
N TYR A 195 6.92 1.19 8.24
CA TYR A 195 7.84 0.25 8.89
C TYR A 195 8.40 0.81 10.19
N ASN A 196 8.84 2.06 10.18
CA ASN A 196 9.42 2.72 11.34
C ASN A 196 8.40 3.04 12.44
N ALA A 197 7.14 3.25 12.08
CA ALA A 197 6.08 3.66 12.99
C ALA A 197 5.38 2.49 13.68
N ILE A 198 5.25 1.32 13.02
CA ILE A 198 4.49 0.18 13.57
C ILE A 198 5.15 -0.48 14.76
N GLY A 199 4.29 -0.91 15.71
CA GLY A 199 4.70 -1.62 16.93
C GLY A 199 5.06 -3.09 16.71
N SER A 200 4.83 -3.67 15.53
CA SER A 200 5.20 -5.04 15.22
C SER A 200 6.67 -5.31 15.50
N LYS A 201 6.95 -6.45 16.14
CA LYS A 201 8.31 -6.93 16.44
C LYS A 201 8.84 -7.89 15.37
N ASP A 202 7.94 -8.43 14.57
CA ASP A 202 8.21 -9.34 13.46
C ASP A 202 7.81 -8.63 12.17
N LYS A 203 8.73 -7.85 11.63
CA LYS A 203 8.51 -7.04 10.43
C LYS A 203 9.72 -7.02 9.54
N LYS A 204 9.47 -7.11 8.24
CA LYS A 204 10.48 -7.00 7.19
C LYS A 204 10.00 -5.99 6.14
N ILE A 205 10.93 -5.18 5.61
CA ILE A 205 10.66 -4.30 4.48
C ILE A 205 11.62 -4.58 3.34
N ILE A 206 11.08 -4.69 2.12
CA ILE A 206 11.83 -4.90 0.88
C ILE A 206 11.48 -3.79 -0.09
N ASP A 207 12.50 -3.10 -0.59
CA ASP A 207 12.38 -2.11 -1.65
C ASP A 207 12.98 -2.69 -2.94
N TRP A 208 12.11 -3.02 -3.89
CA TRP A 208 12.49 -3.67 -5.14
C TRP A 208 13.08 -2.64 -6.10
N GLU A 209 14.38 -2.67 -6.27
CA GLU A 209 15.10 -1.73 -7.14
C GLU A 209 14.67 -1.91 -8.60
N GLY A 210 14.30 -0.82 -9.25
CA GLY A 210 13.87 -0.81 -10.64
C GLY A 210 12.37 -1.05 -10.86
N LEU A 211 11.62 -1.59 -9.89
CA LEU A 211 10.21 -1.89 -10.05
C LEU A 211 9.34 -0.66 -9.77
N MET A 212 8.17 -0.64 -10.40
CA MET A 212 7.14 0.38 -10.22
C MET A 212 6.07 -0.06 -9.21
N HIS A 213 4.85 0.46 -9.33
CA HIS A 213 3.78 0.28 -8.34
C HIS A 213 3.30 -1.16 -8.18
N GLU A 214 3.04 -1.85 -9.29
CA GLU A 214 2.48 -3.21 -9.31
C GLU A 214 3.60 -4.27 -9.34
N THR A 215 4.40 -4.39 -8.27
CA THR A 215 5.55 -5.30 -8.21
C THR A 215 5.21 -6.75 -8.60
N ILE A 216 3.97 -7.19 -8.32
CA ILE A 216 3.45 -8.53 -8.66
C ILE A 216 3.07 -8.69 -10.13
N ASN A 217 3.13 -7.64 -10.93
CA ASN A 217 2.88 -7.65 -12.37
C ASN A 217 4.15 -7.30 -13.18
N GLU A 218 5.24 -7.02 -12.51
CA GLU A 218 6.52 -6.71 -13.12
C GLU A 218 7.13 -7.95 -13.84
N PRO A 219 8.07 -7.77 -14.78
CA PRO A 219 8.71 -8.91 -15.46
C PRO A 219 9.34 -9.95 -14.54
N VAL A 220 9.72 -9.52 -13.32
CA VAL A 220 10.31 -10.38 -12.28
C VAL A 220 9.30 -10.84 -11.22
N LYS A 221 8.02 -10.79 -11.53
CA LYS A 221 6.92 -11.15 -10.61
C LYS A 221 7.11 -12.47 -9.89
N ASP A 222 7.68 -13.48 -10.56
CA ASP A 222 7.90 -14.79 -9.96
C ASP A 222 8.83 -14.71 -8.73
N GLN A 223 9.83 -13.82 -8.73
CA GLN A 223 10.70 -13.58 -7.57
C GLN A 223 9.95 -12.85 -6.45
N VAL A 224 9.06 -11.94 -6.82
CA VAL A 224 8.20 -11.23 -5.86
C VAL A 224 7.23 -12.20 -5.20
N ASP A 225 6.59 -13.05 -6.00
CA ASP A 225 5.64 -14.07 -5.53
C ASP A 225 6.35 -15.11 -4.65
N ASP A 226 7.52 -15.60 -5.05
CA ASP A 226 8.32 -16.52 -4.24
C ASP A 226 8.69 -15.89 -2.88
N THR A 227 9.01 -14.61 -2.87
CA THR A 227 9.29 -13.88 -1.61
C THR A 227 8.09 -13.86 -0.68
N ILE A 228 6.89 -13.58 -1.21
CA ILE A 228 5.64 -13.60 -0.46
C ILE A 228 5.36 -15.02 0.07
N ILE A 229 5.43 -16.02 -0.81
CA ILE A 229 5.14 -17.42 -0.49
C ILE A 229 6.12 -17.94 0.58
N ASN A 230 7.41 -17.67 0.44
CA ASN A 230 8.42 -18.08 1.41
C ASN A 230 8.19 -17.42 2.77
N TRP A 231 7.84 -16.13 2.79
CA TRP A 231 7.52 -15.45 4.03
C TRP A 231 6.26 -16.03 4.71
N ILE A 232 5.19 -16.26 3.95
CA ILE A 232 3.97 -16.90 4.46
C ILE A 232 4.28 -18.29 5.01
N ASN A 233 5.04 -19.12 4.29
CA ASN A 233 5.40 -20.47 4.72
C ASN A 233 6.23 -20.47 6.02
N ALA A 234 7.11 -19.49 6.20
CA ALA A 234 7.89 -19.34 7.43
C ALA A 234 6.99 -19.03 8.65
N HIS A 235 5.89 -18.29 8.45
CA HIS A 235 4.93 -17.89 9.49
C HIS A 235 3.75 -18.87 9.62
N ASN A 236 3.65 -19.87 8.75
CA ASN A 236 2.56 -20.85 8.75
C ASN A 236 2.89 -22.12 9.59
N LYS A 237 3.97 -22.09 10.34
CA LYS A 237 4.40 -23.19 11.20
C LYS A 237 3.60 -23.26 12.50
#